data_a2e6b2206dedbadffaa4be41295585b1
#
_entry.id   a2e6b2206dedbadffaa4be41295585b1
#
_cell.length_a   1.000
_cell.length_b   1.000
_cell.length_c   1.000
_cell.angle_alpha   90.00
_cell.angle_beta   90.00
_cell.angle_gamma   90.00
#
_symmetry.space_group_name_H-M   'P 1'
#
loop_
_entity.id
_entity.type
_entity.pdbx_description
1 polymer ?
#
loop_
_entity_poly.entity_id
_entity_poly.type
_entity_poly.pdbx_seq_one_letter_code
_entity_poly.pdbx_strand_id
1 'polypeptide(L)' 'EIAASKAGLSISDLSFFWMEKEWDDGRLCYEGEFVHKTTEYEFEIDVNTGTVTEWDTESIYD' A
#
# COMPACT_ATOMS: atom_id res chain seq x y z
N GLU A 1 6.80 -2.53 3.01
CA GLU A 1 8.04 -1.93 2.49
C GLU A 1 8.01 -1.74 0.98
N ILE A 2 7.43 -2.69 0.24
CA ILE A 2 7.31 -2.55 -1.21
C ILE A 2 6.47 -1.33 -1.57
N ALA A 3 5.33 -1.15 -0.90
CA ALA A 3 4.45 -0.03 -1.18
C ALA A 3 5.11 1.31 -0.84
N ALA A 4 5.77 1.39 0.32
CA ALA A 4 6.45 2.62 0.72
C ALA A 4 7.59 2.93 -0.26
N SER A 5 8.33 1.91 -0.70
CA SER A 5 9.40 2.09 -1.67
C SER A 5 8.88 2.63 -2.99
N LYS A 6 7.71 2.16 -3.43
CA LYS A 6 7.11 2.65 -4.66
C LYS A 6 6.81 4.14 -4.58
N ALA A 7 6.43 4.61 -3.40
CA ALA A 7 6.16 6.04 -3.18
C ALA A 7 7.43 6.85 -2.92
N GLY A 8 8.59 6.18 -2.84
CA GLY A 8 9.85 6.86 -2.54
C GLY A 8 10.03 7.17 -1.07
N LEU A 9 9.36 6.41 -0.20
CA LEU A 9 9.34 6.65 1.23
C LEU A 9 9.86 5.44 1.99
N SER A 10 10.25 5.64 3.25
CA SER A 10 10.54 4.53 4.14
C SER A 10 9.38 4.42 5.14
N ILE A 11 9.27 3.26 5.79
CA ILE A 11 8.19 3.05 6.75
C ILE A 11 8.21 4.09 7.87
N SER A 12 9.40 4.54 8.26
CA SER A 12 9.52 5.53 9.31
C SER A 12 8.97 6.90 8.93
N ASP A 13 8.72 7.15 7.64
CA ASP A 13 8.14 8.41 7.18
C ASP A 13 6.62 8.43 7.24
N LEU A 14 6.01 7.28 7.55
CA LEU A 14 4.55 7.15 7.49
C LEU A 14 3.92 7.51 8.82
N SER A 15 2.79 8.23 8.78
CA SER A 15 2.05 8.56 9.97
C SER A 15 0.99 7.52 10.31
N PHE A 16 0.66 6.65 9.37
CA PHE A 16 -0.30 5.57 9.55
C PHE A 16 0.01 4.47 8.54
N PHE A 17 -0.09 3.22 8.98
CA PHE A 17 0.20 2.09 8.10
C PHE A 17 -0.56 0.86 8.59
N TRP A 18 -1.27 0.19 7.69
CA TRP A 18 -1.82 -1.13 7.97
C TRP A 18 -1.79 -1.98 6.71
N MET A 19 -1.82 -3.29 6.90
CA MET A 19 -1.75 -4.22 5.80
C MET A 19 -2.31 -5.57 6.24
N GLU A 20 -3.05 -6.24 5.36
CA GLU A 20 -3.54 -7.58 5.64
C GLU A 20 -3.47 -8.44 4.40
N LYS A 21 -3.47 -9.77 4.60
CA LYS A 21 -3.50 -10.71 3.51
C LYS A 21 -4.95 -10.96 3.08
N GLU A 22 -5.15 -11.08 1.77
CA GLU A 22 -6.44 -11.42 1.22
C GLU A 22 -6.28 -12.34 0.02
N TRP A 23 -7.30 -13.15 -0.23
CA TRP A 23 -7.39 -13.94 -1.44
C TRP A 23 -8.19 -13.15 -2.46
N ASP A 24 -7.63 -12.98 -3.65
CA ASP A 24 -8.27 -12.26 -4.74
C ASP A 24 -8.08 -13.07 -6.02
N ASP A 25 -9.21 -13.58 -6.57
CA ASP A 25 -9.21 -14.40 -7.79
C ASP A 25 -8.23 -15.57 -7.73
N GLY A 26 -8.16 -16.24 -6.57
CA GLY A 26 -7.30 -17.39 -6.39
C GLY A 26 -5.85 -17.05 -6.14
N ARG A 27 -5.53 -15.77 -5.97
CA ARG A 27 -4.17 -15.32 -5.65
C ARG A 27 -4.14 -14.72 -4.26
N LEU A 28 -3.06 -14.96 -3.55
CA LEU A 28 -2.85 -14.36 -2.25
C LEU A 28 -2.20 -13.00 -2.43
N CYS A 29 -2.81 -11.99 -1.85
CA CYS A 29 -2.35 -10.61 -1.99
C CYS A 29 -2.24 -9.94 -0.62
N TYR A 30 -1.37 -8.94 -0.52
CA TYR A 30 -1.41 -7.99 0.59
C TYR A 30 -2.17 -6.78 0.14
N GLU A 31 -3.13 -6.34 0.95
CA GLU A 31 -3.90 -5.13 0.69
C GLU A 31 -3.75 -4.22 1.90
N GLY A 32 -3.53 -2.94 1.64
CA GLY A 32 -3.35 -2.03 2.75
C GLY A 32 -3.32 -0.58 2.34
N GLU A 33 -3.02 0.27 3.32
CA GLU A 33 -2.91 1.70 3.05
C GLU A 33 -1.94 2.34 4.04
N PHE A 34 -1.42 3.49 3.66
CA PHE A 34 -0.60 4.30 4.56
C PHE A 34 -0.80 5.78 4.24
N VAL A 35 -0.43 6.60 5.21
CA VAL A 35 -0.56 8.06 5.08
C VAL A 35 0.80 8.70 5.28
N HIS A 36 1.15 9.60 4.38
CA HIS A 36 2.34 10.44 4.50
C HIS A 36 1.91 11.88 4.35
N LYS A 37 2.06 12.64 5.43
CA LYS A 37 1.59 14.03 5.50
C LYS A 37 0.09 14.08 5.24
N THR A 38 -0.36 14.62 4.12
CA THR A 38 -1.78 14.75 3.82
C THR A 38 -2.25 13.85 2.69
N THR A 39 -1.41 12.90 2.27
CA THR A 39 -1.73 12.00 1.17
C THR A 39 -1.94 10.58 1.69
N GLU A 40 -3.06 9.99 1.35
CA GLU A 40 -3.36 8.60 1.63
C GLU A 40 -3.00 7.75 0.42
N TYR A 41 -2.32 6.64 0.66
CA TYR A 41 -1.93 5.68 -0.38
C TYR A 41 -2.62 4.36 -0.12
N GLU A 42 -3.27 3.81 -1.14
CA GLU A 42 -3.89 2.48 -1.07
C GLU A 42 -3.22 1.58 -2.08
N PHE A 43 -3.00 0.32 -1.71
CA PHE A 43 -2.23 -0.58 -2.56
C PHE A 43 -2.67 -2.02 -2.42
N GLU A 44 -2.33 -2.81 -3.45
CA GLU A 44 -2.44 -4.26 -3.41
C GLU A 44 -1.17 -4.84 -4.03
N ILE A 45 -0.61 -5.86 -3.39
CA ILE A 45 0.64 -6.49 -3.83
C ILE A 45 0.42 -8.00 -3.94
N ASP A 46 0.80 -8.57 -5.09
CA ASP A 46 0.78 -10.03 -5.29
C ASP A 46 1.90 -10.64 -4.45
N VAL A 47 1.54 -11.54 -3.53
CA VAL A 47 2.49 -12.13 -2.59
C VAL A 47 3.54 -12.97 -3.30
N ASN A 48 3.17 -13.65 -4.39
CA ASN A 48 4.08 -14.55 -5.08
C ASN A 48 5.15 -13.83 -5.88
N THR A 49 4.83 -12.68 -6.45
CA THR A 49 5.74 -11.97 -7.35
C THR A 49 6.29 -10.68 -6.77
N GLY A 50 5.66 -10.17 -5.70
CA GLY A 50 6.01 -8.87 -5.16
C GLY A 50 5.56 -7.71 -6.04
N THR A 51 4.69 -7.99 -7.02
CA THR A 51 4.21 -6.99 -7.97
C THR A 51 3.09 -6.16 -7.35
N VAL A 52 3.17 -4.85 -7.49
CA VAL A 52 2.09 -3.95 -7.09
C VAL A 52 0.99 -4.03 -8.15
N THR A 53 -0.18 -4.54 -7.77
CA THR A 53 -1.30 -4.74 -8.71
C THR A 53 -2.33 -3.62 -8.66
N GLU A 54 -2.38 -2.87 -7.54
CA GLU A 54 -3.23 -1.69 -7.42
C GLU A 54 -2.48 -0.60 -6.69
N TRP A 55 -2.73 0.64 -7.08
CA TRP A 55 -2.06 1.78 -6.49
C TRP A 55 -2.92 3.03 -6.67
N ASP A 56 -3.40 3.58 -5.56
CA ASP A 56 -4.22 4.80 -5.56
C ASP A 56 -3.69 5.80 -4.56
N THR A 57 -3.87 7.07 -4.85
CA THR A 57 -3.51 8.14 -3.93
C THR A 57 -4.67 9.11 -3.79
N GLU A 58 -4.82 9.70 -2.60
CA GLU A 58 -5.93 10.59 -2.31
C GLU A 58 -5.54 11.55 -1.21
N SER A 59 -6.01 12.80 -1.31
CA SER A 59 -5.79 13.77 -0.24
C SER A 59 -6.76 13.49 0.90
N ILE A 60 -6.27 13.47 2.15
CA ILE A 60 -7.12 13.22 3.30
C ILE A 60 -8.00 14.44 3.65
N TYR A 61 -7.76 15.57 3.03
CA TYR A 61 -8.53 16.80 3.25
C TYR A 61 -9.58 17.04 2.18
N ASP A 62 -9.71 16.17 1.26
CA ASP A 62 -10.62 16.35 0.13
C ASP A 62 -12.06 16.08 0.49
#